data_361f916c9e1933c1810dac2385cde11e
#
_entry.id   361f916c9e1933c1810dac2385cde11e
#
_cell.length_a   1.000
_cell.length_b   1.000
_cell.length_c   1.000
_cell.angle_alpha   90.00
_cell.angle_beta   90.00
_cell.angle_gamma   90.00
#
_symmetry.space_group_name_H-M   'P 1'
#
loop_
_entity.id
_entity.type
_entity.pdbx_description
1 polymer ?
#
loop_
_entity_poly.entity_id
_entity_poly.type
_entity_poly.pdbx_seq_one_letter_code
_entity_poly.pdbx_strand_id
1 'polypeptide(L)'
;FPLLIKLLDASQTLSLQVHPPAAIAAELGGEPKAEMWYVAEARPGAELFAGLKHGVTRQEFERRLAEGHVADCLHRVPVRAGDAMFLPSGRVHAIGSGIVLIEIQQNSDTTYRVFDWNRLDSHGKARELHVAESLASIDFDDCEPSLVAGEFLGSPVRRRHLSANESFVVEEWDLPAKVEIQIRDPQMCILALV
;
A
#
# COMPACT_ATOMS: atom_id res chain seq x y z
N PHE A 1 -14.87 -7.06 12.65
CA PHE A 1 -14.10 -5.83 12.76
C PHE A 1 -13.84 -5.29 11.36
N PRO A 2 -14.14 -4.03 11.05
CA PRO A 2 -14.13 -3.53 9.67
C PRO A 2 -12.72 -3.24 9.11
N LEU A 3 -11.70 -3.21 9.95
CA LEU A 3 -10.33 -2.87 9.57
C LEU A 3 -9.35 -3.93 10.05
N LEU A 4 -8.23 -4.04 9.35
CA LEU A 4 -7.05 -4.78 9.77
C LEU A 4 -5.86 -3.80 9.82
N ILE A 5 -5.10 -3.85 10.93
CA ILE A 5 -3.89 -3.05 11.11
C ILE A 5 -2.73 -4.01 11.31
N LYS A 6 -1.66 -3.79 10.56
CA LYS A 6 -0.45 -4.61 10.63
C LYS A 6 0.77 -3.72 10.82
N LEU A 7 1.73 -4.22 11.57
CA LEU A 7 3.11 -3.72 11.57
C LEU A 7 3.94 -4.67 10.69
N LEU A 8 4.51 -4.14 9.63
CA LEU A 8 5.30 -4.91 8.67
C LEU A 8 6.76 -4.46 8.71
N ASP A 9 7.67 -5.42 8.93
CA ASP A 9 9.12 -5.24 8.80
C ASP A 9 9.58 -5.97 7.52
N ALA A 10 9.80 -5.20 6.47
CA ALA A 10 10.19 -5.71 5.17
C ALA A 10 11.71 -5.80 5.04
N SER A 11 12.32 -6.86 5.55
CA SER A 11 13.75 -7.14 5.37
C SER A 11 14.13 -7.45 3.90
N GLN A 12 13.16 -7.87 3.10
CA GLN A 12 13.27 -8.10 1.66
C GLN A 12 12.08 -7.45 0.94
N THR A 13 12.26 -7.14 -0.34
CA THR A 13 11.14 -6.64 -1.18
C THR A 13 10.00 -7.65 -1.18
N LEU A 14 8.80 -7.23 -0.83
CA LEU A 14 7.60 -8.09 -0.85
C LEU A 14 7.09 -8.28 -2.28
N SER A 15 6.25 -9.30 -2.50
CA SER A 15 5.70 -9.56 -3.84
C SER A 15 4.93 -8.36 -4.38
N LEU A 16 4.97 -8.18 -5.70
CA LEU A 16 4.11 -7.23 -6.39
C LEU A 16 2.67 -7.71 -6.36
N GLN A 17 1.77 -6.86 -5.93
CA GLN A 17 0.37 -7.19 -5.64
C GLN A 17 -0.58 -6.16 -6.21
N VAL A 18 -1.83 -6.56 -6.34
CA VAL A 18 -2.97 -5.69 -6.61
C VAL A 18 -4.22 -6.23 -5.92
N HIS A 19 -5.11 -5.34 -5.52
CA HIS A 19 -6.41 -5.69 -4.95
C HIS A 19 -7.52 -5.29 -5.93
N PRO A 20 -8.55 -6.12 -6.11
CA PRO A 20 -9.58 -5.85 -7.10
C PRO A 20 -10.42 -4.62 -6.73
N PRO A 21 -10.76 -3.76 -7.71
CA PRO A 21 -11.76 -2.71 -7.52
C PRO A 21 -13.13 -3.30 -7.15
N ALA A 22 -13.91 -2.56 -6.36
CA ALA A 22 -15.23 -3.00 -5.89
C ALA A 22 -16.17 -3.45 -7.02
N ALA A 23 -16.07 -2.81 -8.19
CA ALA A 23 -16.91 -3.11 -9.34
C ALA A 23 -16.76 -4.54 -9.88
N ILE A 24 -15.59 -5.16 -9.71
CA ILE A 24 -15.29 -6.50 -10.25
C ILE A 24 -14.86 -7.51 -9.20
N ALA A 25 -14.69 -7.09 -7.95
CA ALA A 25 -14.15 -7.95 -6.89
C ALA A 25 -14.96 -9.25 -6.72
N ALA A 26 -16.29 -9.15 -6.69
CA ALA A 26 -17.17 -10.30 -6.55
C ALA A 26 -17.08 -11.29 -7.73
N GLU A 27 -16.92 -10.79 -8.96
CA GLU A 27 -16.76 -11.61 -10.17
C GLU A 27 -15.44 -12.39 -10.14
N LEU A 28 -14.41 -11.84 -9.50
CA LEU A 28 -13.11 -12.48 -9.30
C LEU A 28 -13.04 -13.33 -8.03
N GLY A 29 -14.17 -13.51 -7.32
CA GLY A 29 -14.24 -14.28 -6.10
C GLY A 29 -13.52 -13.64 -4.91
N GLY A 30 -13.40 -12.32 -4.91
CA GLY A 30 -12.70 -11.56 -3.89
C GLY A 30 -13.49 -10.37 -3.37
N GLU A 31 -12.83 -9.57 -2.55
CA GLU A 31 -13.35 -8.33 -1.94
C GLU A 31 -12.41 -7.17 -2.26
N PRO A 32 -12.93 -5.93 -2.38
CA PRO A 32 -12.08 -4.77 -2.56
C PRO A 32 -11.23 -4.52 -1.32
N LYS A 33 -10.08 -3.90 -1.51
CA LYS A 33 -9.15 -3.63 -0.43
C LYS A 33 -8.35 -2.37 -0.69
N ALA A 34 -8.79 -1.27 -0.09
CA ALA A 34 -7.99 -0.06 0.00
C ALA A 34 -7.08 -0.13 1.24
N GLU A 35 -5.88 0.42 1.10
CA GLU A 35 -4.85 0.43 2.14
C GLU A 35 -4.27 1.82 2.32
N MET A 36 -3.73 2.05 3.51
CA MET A 36 -2.92 3.19 3.86
C MET A 36 -1.64 2.70 4.50
N TRP A 37 -0.50 3.10 3.98
CA TRP A 37 0.81 2.80 4.54
C TRP A 37 1.39 4.03 5.20
N TYR A 38 1.85 3.88 6.43
CA TYR A 38 2.65 4.87 7.14
C TYR A 38 4.04 4.29 7.41
N VAL A 39 5.07 4.94 6.91
CA VAL A 39 6.46 4.48 7.05
C VAL A 39 6.97 4.89 8.42
N ALA A 40 7.12 3.92 9.33
CA ALA A 40 7.67 4.14 10.67
C ALA A 40 9.20 4.27 10.61
N GLU A 41 9.85 3.39 9.84
CA GLU A 41 11.30 3.42 9.62
C GLU A 41 11.64 3.09 8.16
N ALA A 42 12.69 3.71 7.63
CA ALA A 42 13.21 3.40 6.31
C ALA A 42 14.75 3.48 6.30
N ARG A 43 15.39 2.47 5.73
CA ARG A 43 16.84 2.50 5.49
C ARG A 43 17.17 3.47 4.36
N PRO A 44 18.39 4.03 4.31
CA PRO A 44 18.83 4.85 3.17
C PRO A 44 18.65 4.11 1.84
N GLY A 45 17.97 4.75 0.89
CA GLY A 45 17.65 4.16 -0.42
C GLY A 45 16.44 3.24 -0.44
N ALA A 46 15.69 3.12 0.65
CA ALA A 46 14.42 2.37 0.66
C ALA A 46 13.38 3.03 -0.25
N GLU A 47 12.61 2.22 -0.93
CA GLU A 47 11.59 2.66 -1.89
C GLU A 47 10.34 1.79 -1.84
N LEU A 48 9.21 2.38 -2.12
CA LEU A 48 7.96 1.66 -2.44
C LEU A 48 7.83 1.55 -3.96
N PHE A 49 7.11 0.55 -4.39
CA PHE A 49 6.61 0.45 -5.75
C PHE A 49 5.11 0.72 -5.71
N ALA A 50 4.65 1.76 -6.39
CA ALA A 50 3.24 2.15 -6.38
C ALA A 50 2.82 2.73 -7.73
N GLY A 51 1.83 2.11 -8.38
CA GLY A 51 1.38 2.47 -9.72
C GLY A 51 2.40 2.18 -10.81
N LEU A 52 2.08 2.62 -12.00
CA LEU A 52 2.87 2.41 -13.21
C LEU A 52 3.70 3.67 -13.54
N LYS A 53 4.74 3.51 -14.33
CA LYS A 53 5.39 4.64 -15.00
C LYS A 53 4.49 5.19 -16.10
N HIS A 54 4.58 6.48 -16.35
CA HIS A 54 3.90 7.09 -17.48
C HIS A 54 4.24 6.40 -18.81
N GLY A 55 3.20 6.16 -19.61
CA GLY A 55 3.32 5.55 -20.94
C GLY A 55 3.36 4.02 -20.95
N VAL A 56 3.35 3.37 -19.81
CA VAL A 56 3.22 1.90 -19.74
C VAL A 56 1.79 1.52 -20.11
N THR A 57 1.64 0.83 -21.21
CA THR A 57 0.35 0.27 -21.63
C THR A 57 0.12 -1.11 -21.03
N ARG A 58 -1.14 -1.56 -20.99
CA ARG A 58 -1.48 -2.94 -20.59
C ARG A 58 -0.68 -3.97 -21.37
N GLN A 59 -0.58 -3.81 -22.71
CA GLN A 59 0.16 -4.72 -23.58
C GLN A 59 1.66 -4.79 -23.23
N GLU A 60 2.28 -3.64 -22.95
CA GLU A 60 3.68 -3.60 -22.53
C GLU A 60 3.88 -4.27 -21.15
N PHE A 61 2.96 -4.01 -20.20
CA PHE A 61 2.99 -4.64 -18.89
C PHE A 61 2.89 -6.16 -18.98
N GLU A 62 1.91 -6.68 -19.76
CA GLU A 62 1.72 -8.13 -20.00
C GLU A 62 2.96 -8.75 -20.62
N ARG A 63 3.55 -8.10 -21.62
CA ARG A 63 4.80 -8.56 -22.24
C ARG A 63 5.95 -8.61 -21.25
N ARG A 64 6.17 -7.54 -20.47
CA ARG A 64 7.23 -7.47 -19.45
C ARG A 64 7.02 -8.48 -18.32
N LEU A 65 5.78 -8.71 -17.93
CA LEU A 65 5.43 -9.72 -16.93
C LEU A 65 5.82 -11.13 -17.43
N ALA A 66 5.46 -11.47 -18.66
CA ALA A 66 5.81 -12.76 -19.27
C ALA A 66 7.34 -12.97 -19.41
N GLU A 67 8.08 -11.89 -19.66
CA GLU A 67 9.54 -11.90 -19.75
C GLU A 67 10.24 -11.90 -18.36
N GLY A 68 9.47 -11.72 -17.25
CA GLY A 68 10.03 -11.62 -15.89
C GLY A 68 10.67 -10.27 -15.56
N HIS A 69 10.38 -9.24 -16.34
CA HIS A 69 10.94 -7.88 -16.25
C HIS A 69 9.89 -6.80 -15.90
N VAL A 70 8.76 -7.17 -15.32
CA VAL A 70 7.65 -6.25 -14.98
C VAL A 70 8.07 -5.11 -14.04
N ALA A 71 9.13 -5.29 -13.27
CA ALA A 71 9.70 -4.24 -12.41
C ALA A 71 10.06 -2.96 -13.18
N ASP A 72 10.37 -3.06 -14.48
CA ASP A 72 10.69 -1.92 -15.33
C ASP A 72 9.48 -1.02 -15.61
N CYS A 73 8.27 -1.57 -15.45
CA CYS A 73 7.00 -0.85 -15.63
C CYS A 73 6.56 -0.05 -14.40
N LEU A 74 7.15 -0.32 -13.23
CA LEU A 74 6.65 0.21 -11.96
C LEU A 74 7.25 1.58 -11.64
N HIS A 75 6.41 2.45 -11.10
CA HIS A 75 6.86 3.67 -10.48
C HIS A 75 7.51 3.37 -9.12
N ARG A 76 8.70 3.93 -8.92
CA ARG A 76 9.50 3.78 -7.69
C ARG A 76 9.42 5.07 -6.89
N VAL A 77 9.01 4.95 -5.64
CA VAL A 77 8.82 6.08 -4.73
C VAL A 77 9.81 5.97 -3.60
N PRO A 78 10.90 6.76 -3.61
CA PRO A 78 11.81 6.84 -2.47
C PRO A 78 11.07 7.29 -1.22
N VAL A 79 11.34 6.65 -0.09
CA VAL A 79 10.66 6.94 1.16
C VAL A 79 11.60 7.09 2.35
N ARG A 80 11.10 7.80 3.36
CA ARG A 80 11.72 7.98 4.67
C ARG A 80 10.68 7.85 5.78
N ALA A 81 11.12 7.74 7.02
CA ALA A 81 10.22 7.75 8.17
C ALA A 81 9.31 8.98 8.17
N GLY A 82 8.04 8.79 8.47
CA GLY A 82 6.99 9.80 8.43
C GLY A 82 6.30 9.95 7.07
N ASP A 83 6.78 9.31 6.01
CA ASP A 83 6.08 9.30 4.74
C ASP A 83 4.86 8.38 4.78
N ALA A 84 3.87 8.71 3.96
CA ALA A 84 2.64 7.93 3.87
C ALA A 84 2.17 7.79 2.42
N MET A 85 1.56 6.64 2.10
CA MET A 85 1.03 6.31 0.78
C MET A 85 -0.36 5.71 0.90
N PHE A 86 -1.34 6.32 0.23
CA PHE A 86 -2.65 5.71 0.08
C PHE A 86 -2.68 4.79 -1.14
N LEU A 87 -3.27 3.63 -1.00
CA LEU A 87 -3.36 2.58 -2.02
C LEU A 87 -4.83 2.24 -2.27
N PRO A 88 -5.47 2.88 -3.24
CA PRO A 88 -6.81 2.47 -3.66
C PRO A 88 -6.76 1.06 -4.26
N SER A 89 -7.88 0.35 -4.21
CA SER A 89 -8.04 -0.87 -5.02
C SER A 89 -7.74 -0.58 -6.49
N GLY A 90 -7.07 -1.50 -7.18
CA GLY A 90 -6.62 -1.31 -8.56
C GLY A 90 -5.17 -0.81 -8.69
N ARG A 91 -4.62 -0.15 -7.67
CA ARG A 91 -3.21 0.27 -7.69
C ARG A 91 -2.30 -0.93 -7.52
N VAL A 92 -1.44 -1.19 -8.50
CA VAL A 92 -0.38 -2.19 -8.39
C VAL A 92 0.72 -1.68 -7.45
N HIS A 93 1.17 -2.52 -6.50
CA HIS A 93 2.10 -2.05 -5.46
C HIS A 93 2.98 -3.16 -4.88
N ALA A 94 4.12 -2.75 -4.32
CA ALA A 94 4.98 -3.60 -3.47
C ALA A 94 5.75 -2.75 -2.47
N ILE A 95 6.08 -3.35 -1.33
CA ILE A 95 6.96 -2.76 -0.32
C ILE A 95 8.39 -3.20 -0.64
N GLY A 96 9.29 -2.23 -0.82
CA GLY A 96 10.71 -2.49 -0.98
C GLY A 96 11.38 -2.93 0.32
N SER A 97 12.61 -3.39 0.23
CA SER A 97 13.36 -3.85 1.40
C SER A 97 13.81 -2.69 2.30
N GLY A 98 13.96 -2.97 3.60
CA GLY A 98 14.48 -2.01 4.57
C GLY A 98 13.45 -1.00 5.06
N ILE A 99 12.18 -1.35 5.02
CA ILE A 99 11.06 -0.52 5.46
C ILE A 99 10.34 -1.20 6.62
N VAL A 100 10.07 -0.44 7.68
CA VAL A 100 9.08 -0.79 8.69
C VAL A 100 7.90 0.15 8.50
N LEU A 101 6.71 -0.40 8.31
CA LEU A 101 5.51 0.41 8.11
C LEU A 101 4.29 -0.13 8.86
N ILE A 102 3.37 0.76 9.13
CA ILE A 102 2.03 0.45 9.61
C ILE A 102 1.10 0.44 8.40
N GLU A 103 0.46 -0.70 8.16
CA GLU A 103 -0.57 -0.88 7.15
C GLU A 103 -1.95 -0.83 7.81
N ILE A 104 -2.78 0.09 7.37
CA ILE A 104 -4.19 0.19 7.73
C ILE A 104 -4.99 -0.18 6.49
N GLN A 105 -5.85 -1.20 6.58
CA GLN A 105 -6.58 -1.71 5.43
C GLN A 105 -8.03 -2.08 5.76
N GLN A 106 -8.86 -2.15 4.73
CA GLN A 106 -10.14 -2.85 4.82
C GLN A 106 -9.91 -4.30 5.25
N ASN A 107 -10.83 -4.86 6.01
CA ASN A 107 -10.75 -6.25 6.47
C ASN A 107 -11.08 -7.22 5.32
N SER A 108 -10.12 -7.39 4.43
CA SER A 108 -10.17 -8.29 3.28
C SER A 108 -8.85 -9.04 3.16
N ASP A 109 -8.92 -10.32 2.86
CA ASP A 109 -7.74 -11.17 2.60
C ASP A 109 -7.40 -11.26 1.11
N THR A 110 -8.20 -10.62 0.24
CA THR A 110 -8.02 -10.71 -1.20
C THR A 110 -6.75 -10.01 -1.63
N THR A 111 -5.82 -10.79 -2.15
CA THR A 111 -4.54 -10.31 -2.67
C THR A 111 -4.18 -11.09 -3.92
N TYR A 112 -4.13 -10.42 -5.06
CA TYR A 112 -3.63 -11.02 -6.29
C TYR A 112 -2.14 -10.74 -6.45
N ARG A 113 -1.34 -11.81 -6.41
CA ARG A 113 0.11 -11.72 -6.59
C ARG A 113 0.41 -11.66 -8.08
N VAL A 114 0.93 -10.49 -8.50
CA VAL A 114 1.32 -10.20 -9.88
C VAL A 114 2.65 -10.84 -10.21
N PHE A 115 3.63 -10.66 -9.30
CA PHE A 115 5.01 -11.05 -9.52
C PHE A 115 5.74 -11.25 -8.19
N ASP A 116 6.67 -12.17 -8.11
CA ASP A 116 7.44 -12.44 -6.89
C ASP A 116 8.96 -12.40 -7.12
N TRP A 117 9.42 -11.50 -7.98
CA TRP A 117 10.83 -11.22 -8.24
C TRP A 117 11.63 -12.46 -8.68
N ASN A 118 10.98 -13.41 -9.35
CA ASN A 118 11.54 -14.71 -9.75
C ASN A 118 12.13 -15.53 -8.59
N ARG A 119 11.66 -15.33 -7.36
CA ARG A 119 12.14 -16.03 -6.17
C ARG A 119 11.62 -17.47 -6.14
N LEU A 120 12.48 -18.33 -5.62
CA LEU A 120 12.15 -19.71 -5.29
C LEU A 120 12.26 -19.91 -3.78
N ASP A 121 11.42 -20.76 -3.23
CA ASP A 121 11.53 -21.19 -1.83
C ASP A 121 12.72 -22.15 -1.62
N SER A 122 12.92 -22.62 -0.38
CA SER A 122 13.99 -23.55 -0.03
C SER A 122 13.90 -24.91 -0.74
N HIS A 123 12.76 -25.21 -1.37
CA HIS A 123 12.52 -26.42 -2.16
C HIS A 123 12.61 -26.17 -3.68
N GLY A 124 13.00 -24.97 -4.10
CA GLY A 124 13.10 -24.58 -5.51
C GLY A 124 11.75 -24.33 -6.18
N LYS A 125 10.68 -24.10 -5.41
CA LYS A 125 9.34 -23.85 -5.92
C LYS A 125 9.03 -22.36 -5.91
N ALA A 126 8.51 -21.83 -7.03
CA ALA A 126 7.97 -20.49 -7.11
C ALA A 126 6.63 -20.38 -6.36
N ARG A 127 6.35 -19.22 -5.78
CA ARG A 127 5.03 -18.91 -5.23
C ARG A 127 4.01 -18.79 -6.36
N GLU A 128 2.77 -19.17 -6.08
CA GLU A 128 1.66 -19.03 -7.01
C GLU A 128 1.42 -17.55 -7.38
N LEU A 129 1.21 -17.31 -8.66
CA LEU A 129 0.86 -16.00 -9.22
C LEU A 129 -0.60 -16.03 -9.70
N HIS A 130 -1.29 -14.91 -9.53
CA HIS A 130 -2.69 -14.72 -9.91
C HIS A 130 -2.74 -13.76 -11.12
N VAL A 131 -2.14 -14.18 -12.24
CA VAL A 131 -1.90 -13.27 -13.38
C VAL A 131 -3.19 -12.76 -14.00
N ALA A 132 -4.17 -13.62 -14.23
CA ALA A 132 -5.43 -13.24 -14.86
C ALA A 132 -6.23 -12.26 -14.00
N GLU A 133 -6.38 -12.56 -12.72
CA GLU A 133 -7.07 -11.73 -11.73
C GLU A 133 -6.34 -10.40 -11.53
N SER A 134 -5.00 -10.44 -11.53
CA SER A 134 -4.16 -9.24 -11.43
C SER A 134 -4.39 -8.31 -12.61
N LEU A 135 -4.31 -8.82 -13.82
CA LEU A 135 -4.50 -8.03 -15.04
C LEU A 135 -5.92 -7.47 -15.18
N ALA A 136 -6.92 -8.18 -14.63
CA ALA A 136 -8.28 -7.68 -14.55
C ALA A 136 -8.43 -6.56 -13.50
N SER A 137 -7.62 -6.59 -12.44
CA SER A 137 -7.72 -5.67 -11.31
C SER A 137 -6.88 -4.40 -11.45
N ILE A 138 -5.78 -4.43 -12.21
CA ILE A 138 -4.87 -3.28 -12.33
C ILE A 138 -5.57 -2.11 -13.06
N ASP A 139 -5.52 -0.94 -12.43
CA ASP A 139 -5.81 0.33 -13.08
C ASP A 139 -4.57 0.78 -13.88
N PHE A 140 -4.65 0.66 -15.20
CA PHE A 140 -3.54 1.03 -16.09
C PHE A 140 -3.41 2.55 -16.31
N ASP A 141 -4.35 3.34 -15.82
CA ASP A 141 -4.30 4.80 -15.83
C ASP A 141 -3.66 5.37 -14.53
N ASP A 142 -3.45 4.53 -13.50
CA ASP A 142 -2.81 4.90 -12.24
C ASP A 142 -1.28 5.01 -12.40
N CYS A 143 -0.83 6.15 -12.89
CA CYS A 143 0.57 6.42 -13.20
C CYS A 143 1.20 7.40 -12.22
N GLU A 144 2.38 7.02 -11.71
CA GLU A 144 3.27 7.85 -10.88
C GLU A 144 2.57 8.55 -9.71
N PRO A 145 1.81 7.80 -8.86
CA PRO A 145 1.17 8.37 -7.70
C PRO A 145 2.21 8.94 -6.72
N SER A 146 1.85 10.05 -6.08
CA SER A 146 2.69 10.72 -5.11
C SER A 146 2.42 10.23 -3.68
N LEU A 147 3.40 10.40 -2.79
CA LEU A 147 3.19 10.30 -1.35
C LEU A 147 2.11 11.29 -0.89
N VAL A 148 1.47 10.97 0.22
CA VAL A 148 0.47 11.87 0.81
C VAL A 148 1.15 13.17 1.22
N ALA A 149 0.74 14.25 0.60
CA ALA A 149 1.12 15.60 1.00
C ALA A 149 0.22 16.07 2.14
N GLY A 150 0.76 16.83 3.08
CA GLY A 150 -0.01 17.42 4.16
C GLY A 150 0.89 18.10 5.18
N GLU A 151 0.36 19.18 5.75
CA GLU A 151 1.03 19.91 6.82
C GLU A 151 0.38 19.59 8.16
N PHE A 152 1.17 19.69 9.22
CA PHE A 152 0.64 19.63 10.57
C PHE A 152 -0.06 20.94 10.94
N LEU A 153 -1.34 20.85 11.26
CA LEU A 153 -2.19 21.97 11.65
C LEU A 153 -2.64 21.84 13.10
N GLY A 154 -2.90 22.98 13.75
CA GLY A 154 -3.40 23.04 15.12
C GLY A 154 -2.34 23.34 16.18
N SER A 155 -2.78 23.60 17.41
CA SER A 155 -1.97 23.87 18.58
C SER A 155 -2.84 23.68 19.84
N PRO A 156 -2.35 23.06 20.94
CA PRO A 156 -1.02 22.48 21.12
C PRO A 156 -0.85 21.11 20.44
N VAL A 157 -1.91 20.43 20.07
CA VAL A 157 -1.89 19.17 19.31
C VAL A 157 -1.88 19.52 17.82
N ARG A 158 -0.85 19.05 17.11
CA ARG A 158 -0.76 19.23 15.67
C ARG A 158 -1.23 17.96 14.98
N ARG A 159 -2.02 18.08 13.92
CA ARG A 159 -2.58 16.95 13.18
C ARG A 159 -2.26 17.07 11.70
N ARG A 160 -1.87 15.98 11.10
CA ARG A 160 -1.72 15.82 9.65
C ARG A 160 -2.73 14.79 9.17
N HIS A 161 -3.59 15.20 8.25
CA HIS A 161 -4.53 14.29 7.62
C HIS A 161 -3.79 13.44 6.58
N LEU A 162 -3.92 12.13 6.66
CA LEU A 162 -3.24 11.19 5.77
C LEU A 162 -4.19 10.57 4.74
N SER A 163 -5.39 10.20 5.14
CA SER A 163 -6.39 9.61 4.24
C SER A 163 -7.80 9.76 4.80
N ALA A 164 -8.77 9.95 3.91
CA ALA A 164 -10.18 9.75 4.19
C ALA A 164 -10.82 9.03 3.00
N ASN A 165 -11.49 7.93 3.27
CA ASN A 165 -12.28 7.18 2.31
C ASN A 165 -13.54 6.63 3.01
N GLU A 166 -14.35 5.87 2.32
CA GLU A 166 -15.61 5.32 2.87
C GLU A 166 -15.38 4.33 4.02
N SER A 167 -14.18 3.77 4.16
CA SER A 167 -13.87 2.71 5.13
C SER A 167 -13.15 3.22 6.37
N PHE A 168 -12.28 4.23 6.22
CA PHE A 168 -11.47 4.75 7.33
C PHE A 168 -10.96 6.18 7.08
N VAL A 169 -10.66 6.85 8.19
CA VAL A 169 -9.91 8.10 8.24
C VAL A 169 -8.62 7.84 9.00
N VAL A 170 -7.49 8.31 8.46
CA VAL A 170 -6.18 8.20 9.11
C VAL A 170 -5.60 9.60 9.31
N GLU A 171 -5.19 9.87 10.53
CA GLU A 171 -4.50 11.10 10.91
C GLU A 171 -3.21 10.76 11.67
N GLU A 172 -2.19 11.56 11.47
CA GLU A 172 -1.00 11.60 12.32
C GLU A 172 -1.10 12.76 13.29
N TRP A 173 -0.86 12.49 14.56
CA TRP A 173 -0.91 13.50 15.61
C TRP A 173 0.46 13.68 16.25
N ASP A 174 0.95 14.90 16.22
CA ASP A 174 2.14 15.29 16.97
C ASP A 174 1.71 15.91 18.32
N LEU A 175 2.06 15.23 19.39
CA LEU A 175 1.58 15.49 20.72
C LEU A 175 2.69 16.11 21.58
N PRO A 176 2.47 17.28 22.21
CA PRO A 176 3.37 17.79 23.20
C PRO A 176 3.35 16.87 24.46
N ALA A 177 4.47 16.84 25.18
CA ALA A 177 4.52 16.12 26.45
C ALA A 177 3.39 16.56 27.40
N LYS A 178 2.72 15.58 28.03
CA LYS A 178 1.66 15.80 29.02
C LYS A 178 0.43 16.56 28.47
N VAL A 179 -0.12 16.07 27.39
CA VAL A 179 -1.42 16.52 26.88
C VAL A 179 -2.50 15.49 27.20
N GLU A 180 -3.67 15.95 27.63
CA GLU A 180 -4.87 15.13 27.76
C GLU A 180 -5.78 15.38 26.57
N ILE A 181 -6.16 14.30 25.88
CA ILE A 181 -7.02 14.35 24.71
C ILE A 181 -8.27 13.54 24.99
N GLN A 182 -9.43 14.15 24.85
CA GLN A 182 -10.71 13.45 24.91
C GLN A 182 -11.19 13.17 23.50
N ILE A 183 -11.20 11.89 23.11
CA ILE A 183 -11.80 11.45 21.85
C ILE A 183 -13.27 11.17 22.14
N ARG A 184 -14.16 11.99 21.56
CA ARG A 184 -15.61 11.91 21.74
C ARG A 184 -16.32 11.47 20.48
N ASP A 185 -15.62 10.75 19.62
CA ASP A 185 -16.24 10.20 18.41
C ASP A 185 -17.03 8.93 18.78
N PRO A 186 -18.30 8.79 18.38
CA PRO A 186 -19.05 7.56 18.56
C PRO A 186 -18.54 6.42 17.68
N GLN A 187 -17.64 6.72 16.73
CA GLN A 187 -16.99 5.73 15.88
C GLN A 187 -15.81 5.09 16.60
N MET A 188 -15.41 3.94 16.12
CA MET A 188 -14.25 3.25 16.63
C MET A 188 -12.98 4.03 16.28
N CYS A 189 -12.12 4.23 17.28
CA CYS A 189 -10.81 4.84 17.12
C CYS A 189 -9.73 3.84 17.53
N ILE A 190 -8.66 3.77 16.74
CA ILE A 190 -7.46 2.99 17.03
C ILE A 190 -6.29 3.96 17.10
N LEU A 191 -5.52 3.88 18.18
CA LEU A 191 -4.32 4.69 18.40
C LEU A 191 -3.09 3.80 18.30
N ALA A 192 -2.15 4.20 17.45
CA ALA A 192 -0.81 3.62 17.39
C ALA A 192 0.20 4.71 17.80
N LEU A 193 1.14 4.34 18.66
CA LEU A 193 2.28 5.20 19.01
C LEU A 193 3.47 4.79 18.14
N VAL A 194 4.10 5.75 17.47
CA VAL A 194 5.25 5.57 16.59
C VAL A 194 6.41 6.47 17.00
#